data_cf1d5afc77654e96305fc13a450de8c7
#
_entry.id   cf1d5afc77654e96305fc13a450de8c7
#
_cell.length_a   1.000
_cell.length_b   1.000
_cell.length_c   1.000
_cell.angle_alpha   90.00
_cell.angle_beta   90.00
_cell.angle_gamma   90.00
#
_symmetry.space_group_name_H-M   'P 1'
#
loop_
_entity.id
_entity.type
_entity.pdbx_description
1 polymer ?
#
loop_
_entity_poly.entity_id
_entity_poly.type
_entity_poly.pdbx_seq_one_letter_code
_entity_poly.pdbx_strand_id
1 'polypeptide(L)'
;MANARQIGKVSGWLGSVSLKASDHVAEYVAVQRFSNRGCNQMGDAGNERNELMELNGADIVVRCLADEGVEHVFGYPGGAVLYIYDAIYKQDKFQHILVRHEQAAVHAADAYSRSSNKVGVCLVTSGPGVTNAVTGIATAYMDSIPMVIISGQVPTHAIGEDAFQECDTVGITRPCVKHNFLVRDVKDLADTMRKAFYIARTGRPGPVLVDIPKDITAAHCKYTAPKGEPVMRSYAPVVKGHQGQIKKAVQMLLQAERPMIYSGGGAILSDSSAELYDFVKLIGAPCTNTLMGLGAFPFSDQQFVGMPGMHGTYEANMSMQHCDVLIAVGARFDDRVIGNPKHFSQNARKIIHIDIDPSSISKRVKVDVPIVGNIKDVLVDLIAQYKTAAAETRPNTEALAKWWQQVQVWRGKECMKYAGSTEVIKPQSVVQKLWEVTDGDAYVTSDVGQHQMWAAQYYGFNKPRRWINSGGLGTMGVGLPYAMGVQMANPDATVACITGEGSIQMNIQELSTCRQYHLTPKILCLNNRYLGMVRQWQQIDYSSRYAESYMDALPDFVKLAEAYGHVGMRIEKPSDVDGAMREAFKLKDRLVFMDFITDREENVWPMVKAGKGLTEMLLGSEDL
;
A
#
# COMPACT_ATOMS: atom_id res chain seq x y z
N MET A 1 -28.16 -47.01 -35.80
CA MET A 1 -29.01 -48.06 -35.18
C MET A 1 -29.05 -47.75 -33.67
N ALA A 2 -30.13 -47.15 -33.25
CA ALA A 2 -31.05 -47.54 -32.15
C ALA A 2 -30.36 -47.62 -30.77
N ASN A 3 -30.74 -46.81 -29.75
CA ASN A 3 -32.07 -46.68 -29.16
C ASN A 3 -32.20 -45.38 -28.33
N ALA A 4 -33.28 -44.68 -28.59
CA ALA A 4 -33.87 -43.67 -27.71
C ALA A 4 -34.83 -44.37 -26.71
N ARG A 5 -35.01 -43.76 -25.52
CA ARG A 5 -36.14 -43.77 -24.56
C ARG A 5 -35.58 -43.84 -23.14
N GLN A 6 -35.85 -42.89 -22.21
CA GLN A 6 -37.17 -42.58 -21.68
C GLN A 6 -37.14 -41.20 -20.99
N ILE A 7 -38.08 -40.36 -21.41
CA ILE A 7 -38.49 -39.16 -20.68
C ILE A 7 -39.54 -39.58 -19.68
N GLY A 8 -39.28 -39.37 -18.39
CA GLY A 8 -40.26 -39.51 -17.32
C GLY A 8 -40.69 -38.16 -16.78
N LYS A 9 -41.91 -37.75 -17.04
CA LYS A 9 -42.59 -36.59 -16.46
C LYS A 9 -42.70 -36.73 -14.93
N VAL A 10 -42.33 -35.68 -14.20
CA VAL A 10 -42.90 -35.39 -12.89
C VAL A 10 -43.38 -33.94 -12.91
N SER A 11 -44.69 -33.81 -13.11
CA SER A 11 -45.44 -32.58 -12.89
C SER A 11 -45.95 -32.57 -11.45
N GLY A 12 -45.91 -31.39 -10.84
CA GLY A 12 -46.78 -31.09 -9.70
C GLY A 12 -46.03 -30.92 -8.37
N TRP A 13 -45.81 -29.68 -8.01
CA TRP A 13 -46.08 -29.07 -6.70
C TRP A 13 -45.70 -27.59 -6.74
N LEU A 14 -46.63 -26.79 -7.22
CA LEU A 14 -46.63 -25.33 -6.98
C LEU A 14 -47.57 -25.12 -5.78
N GLY A 15 -46.97 -25.10 -4.60
CA GLY A 15 -47.62 -24.60 -3.39
C GLY A 15 -47.16 -23.16 -3.18
N SER A 16 -48.08 -22.22 -3.28
CA SER A 16 -47.90 -20.80 -2.96
C SER A 16 -47.51 -20.63 -1.50
N VAL A 17 -46.26 -20.22 -1.24
CA VAL A 17 -45.87 -19.70 0.06
C VAL A 17 -45.67 -18.19 -0.10
N SER A 18 -46.68 -17.45 0.33
CA SER A 18 -46.61 -16.02 0.60
C SER A 18 -45.75 -15.82 1.86
N LEU A 19 -44.51 -15.46 1.70
CA LEU A 19 -43.66 -15.05 2.81
C LEU A 19 -43.84 -13.54 3.02
N LYS A 20 -44.49 -13.19 4.13
CA LYS A 20 -44.45 -11.85 4.71
C LYS A 20 -43.03 -11.57 5.18
N ALA A 21 -42.27 -10.80 4.39
CA ALA A 21 -41.00 -10.24 4.78
C ALA A 21 -41.24 -8.85 5.42
N SER A 22 -41.52 -8.76 6.70
CA SER A 22 -41.62 -7.46 7.37
C SER A 22 -41.24 -7.39 8.86
N ASP A 23 -40.95 -8.50 9.55
CA ASP A 23 -40.78 -8.36 11.00
C ASP A 23 -39.37 -8.64 11.58
N HIS A 24 -38.42 -9.15 10.81
CA HIS A 24 -37.05 -9.39 11.33
C HIS A 24 -36.02 -8.31 11.04
N VAL A 25 -36.30 -7.36 10.15
CA VAL A 25 -35.39 -6.22 9.89
C VAL A 25 -35.57 -5.10 10.91
N ALA A 26 -36.71 -5.02 11.56
CA ALA A 26 -37.00 -4.00 12.58
C ALA A 26 -36.33 -4.27 13.93
N GLU A 27 -36.08 -5.51 14.30
CA GLU A 27 -35.40 -5.84 15.58
C GLU A 27 -33.89 -5.59 15.54
N TYR A 28 -33.23 -5.75 14.39
CA TYR A 28 -31.78 -5.51 14.29
C TYR A 28 -31.41 -4.01 14.30
N VAL A 29 -32.34 -3.13 13.91
CA VAL A 29 -32.14 -1.66 13.92
C VAL A 29 -32.49 -1.07 15.28
N ALA A 30 -33.29 -1.75 16.10
CA ALA A 30 -33.69 -1.28 17.43
C ALA A 30 -32.59 -1.46 18.49
N VAL A 31 -31.69 -2.42 18.33
CA VAL A 31 -30.58 -2.65 19.29
C VAL A 31 -29.47 -1.60 19.18
N GLN A 32 -29.35 -0.90 18.05
CA GLN A 32 -28.34 0.17 17.90
C GLN A 32 -28.81 1.59 18.33
N ARG A 33 -30.07 1.77 18.75
CA ARG A 33 -30.62 3.08 19.15
C ARG A 33 -30.85 3.29 20.66
N PHE A 34 -30.45 2.39 21.53
CA PHE A 34 -30.69 2.47 22.97
C PHE A 34 -29.46 2.75 23.85
N SER A 35 -28.38 3.36 23.34
CA SER A 35 -27.25 3.76 24.21
C SER A 35 -26.99 5.26 24.32
N ASN A 36 -27.91 6.11 23.91
CA ASN A 36 -27.72 7.58 24.09
C ASN A 36 -28.85 8.25 24.85
N ARG A 37 -29.04 7.93 26.15
CA ARG A 37 -29.64 8.84 27.11
C ARG A 37 -29.33 8.41 28.55
N GLY A 38 -28.54 9.22 29.22
CA GLY A 38 -28.59 9.31 30.69
C GLY A 38 -27.33 8.86 31.42
N CYS A 39 -26.33 9.72 31.49
CA CYS A 39 -25.57 9.95 32.73
C CYS A 39 -24.90 11.33 32.64
N ASN A 40 -25.62 12.33 33.08
CA ASN A 40 -25.02 13.61 33.46
C ASN A 40 -24.85 13.62 34.98
N GLN A 41 -23.70 14.16 35.41
CA GLN A 41 -23.33 14.58 36.75
C GLN A 41 -22.85 13.48 37.72
N MET A 42 -21.55 13.40 37.89
CA MET A 42 -20.88 13.63 39.15
C MET A 42 -19.41 13.89 38.86
N GLY A 43 -19.00 15.14 39.10
CA GLY A 43 -17.60 15.46 39.19
C GLY A 43 -17.05 14.89 40.51
N ASP A 44 -15.88 14.33 40.43
CA ASP A 44 -14.99 14.39 41.59
C ASP A 44 -13.52 14.32 41.18
N ALA A 45 -12.76 15.17 41.78
CA ALA A 45 -11.36 15.33 41.67
C ALA A 45 -10.62 14.28 42.49
N GLY A 46 -9.60 13.65 41.88
CA GLY A 46 -8.40 13.24 42.60
C GLY A 46 -8.48 12.05 43.52
N ASN A 47 -8.25 10.89 42.95
CA ASN A 47 -7.35 9.92 43.59
C ASN A 47 -6.96 8.83 42.55
N GLU A 48 -5.81 8.98 41.92
CA GLU A 48 -5.19 7.87 41.15
C GLU A 48 -4.73 6.78 42.15
N ARG A 49 -5.65 6.02 42.67
CA ARG A 49 -5.35 4.70 43.16
C ARG A 49 -5.15 3.82 41.91
N ASN A 50 -3.90 3.44 41.65
CA ASN A 50 -3.56 2.31 40.78
C ASN A 50 -4.19 1.04 41.39
N GLU A 51 -5.50 0.84 41.18
CA GLU A 51 -6.13 -0.44 41.49
C GLU A 51 -5.58 -1.45 40.49
N LEU A 52 -4.82 -2.41 41.01
CA LEU A 52 -4.39 -3.60 40.27
C LEU A 52 -5.65 -4.36 39.84
N MET A 53 -6.08 -4.13 38.58
CA MET A 53 -7.25 -4.78 38.04
C MET A 53 -6.87 -6.19 37.57
N GLU A 54 -7.60 -7.21 38.00
CA GLU A 54 -7.41 -8.56 37.50
C GLU A 54 -8.13 -8.69 36.15
N LEU A 55 -7.36 -8.94 35.08
CA LEU A 55 -7.87 -9.09 33.71
C LEU A 55 -7.46 -10.43 33.12
N ASN A 56 -8.29 -10.99 32.23
CA ASN A 56 -7.85 -12.10 31.39
C ASN A 56 -7.02 -11.60 30.19
N GLY A 57 -6.32 -12.51 29.51
CA GLY A 57 -5.45 -12.14 28.40
C GLY A 57 -6.19 -11.49 27.23
N ALA A 58 -7.43 -11.86 26.98
CA ALA A 58 -8.24 -11.26 25.91
C ALA A 58 -8.60 -9.80 26.22
N ASP A 59 -9.00 -9.51 27.46
CA ASP A 59 -9.27 -8.13 27.92
C ASP A 59 -8.00 -7.29 27.88
N ILE A 60 -6.83 -7.89 28.18
CA ILE A 60 -5.51 -7.22 28.06
C ILE A 60 -5.22 -6.84 26.60
N VAL A 61 -5.45 -7.74 25.63
CA VAL A 61 -5.26 -7.43 24.20
C VAL A 61 -6.12 -6.25 23.81
N VAL A 62 -7.41 -6.29 24.12
CA VAL A 62 -8.36 -5.20 23.79
C VAL A 62 -7.95 -3.88 24.44
N ARG A 63 -7.53 -3.92 25.71
CA ARG A 63 -7.05 -2.74 26.42
C ARG A 63 -5.79 -2.17 25.78
N CYS A 64 -4.81 -3.00 25.42
CA CYS A 64 -3.60 -2.55 24.74
C CYS A 64 -3.88 -1.92 23.40
N LEU A 65 -4.83 -2.44 22.61
CA LEU A 65 -5.25 -1.84 21.34
C LEU A 65 -5.85 -0.44 21.56
N ALA A 66 -6.72 -0.29 22.56
CA ALA A 66 -7.31 1.00 22.90
C ALA A 66 -6.24 2.01 23.40
N ASP A 67 -5.30 1.57 24.23
CA ASP A 67 -4.22 2.41 24.78
C ASP A 67 -3.21 2.85 23.68
N GLU A 68 -3.03 2.06 22.60
CA GLU A 68 -2.23 2.43 21.41
C GLU A 68 -3.03 3.29 20.40
N GLY A 69 -4.29 3.63 20.71
CA GLY A 69 -5.13 4.50 19.87
C GLY A 69 -5.60 3.83 18.56
N VAL A 70 -5.76 2.51 18.57
CA VAL A 70 -6.30 1.77 17.43
C VAL A 70 -7.77 2.14 17.24
N GLU A 71 -8.15 2.47 16.01
CA GLU A 71 -9.54 2.81 15.64
C GLU A 71 -10.22 1.67 14.88
N HIS A 72 -9.45 0.89 14.12
CA HIS A 72 -9.97 -0.22 13.32
C HIS A 72 -9.08 -1.45 13.44
N VAL A 73 -9.72 -2.62 13.58
CA VAL A 73 -9.07 -3.94 13.53
C VAL A 73 -9.71 -4.73 12.39
N PHE A 74 -8.92 -5.11 11.41
CA PHE A 74 -9.38 -5.94 10.29
C PHE A 74 -9.16 -7.40 10.62
N GLY A 75 -10.16 -8.27 10.43
CA GLY A 75 -9.95 -9.65 10.81
C GLY A 75 -11.07 -10.61 10.46
N TYR A 76 -10.83 -11.88 10.81
CA TYR A 76 -11.77 -12.96 10.62
C TYR A 76 -11.77 -13.88 11.85
N PRO A 77 -12.94 -14.16 12.47
CA PRO A 77 -13.03 -14.96 13.68
C PRO A 77 -12.72 -16.44 13.44
N GLY A 78 -12.24 -17.10 14.51
CA GLY A 78 -12.03 -18.53 14.53
C GLY A 78 -11.80 -19.06 15.94
N GLY A 79 -11.71 -20.36 16.11
CA GLY A 79 -11.74 -21.04 17.41
C GLY A 79 -10.68 -20.60 18.41
N ALA A 80 -9.47 -20.26 17.94
CA ALA A 80 -8.35 -19.86 18.82
C ALA A 80 -8.50 -18.44 19.37
N VAL A 81 -9.27 -17.55 18.71
CA VAL A 81 -9.39 -16.14 19.09
C VAL A 81 -10.75 -15.75 19.69
N LEU A 82 -11.62 -16.72 20.00
CA LEU A 82 -12.98 -16.45 20.49
C LEU A 82 -13.01 -15.64 21.78
N TYR A 83 -12.05 -15.83 22.70
CA TYR A 83 -11.96 -14.99 23.91
C TYR A 83 -11.68 -13.52 23.57
N ILE A 84 -10.83 -13.26 22.56
CA ILE A 84 -10.55 -11.89 22.09
C ILE A 84 -11.81 -11.30 21.45
N TYR A 85 -12.56 -12.06 20.65
CA TYR A 85 -13.82 -11.59 20.04
C TYR A 85 -14.91 -11.33 21.10
N ASP A 86 -14.97 -12.11 22.18
CA ASP A 86 -15.87 -11.84 23.31
C ASP A 86 -15.48 -10.53 24.03
N ALA A 87 -14.17 -10.26 24.18
CA ALA A 87 -13.70 -9.00 24.74
C ALA A 87 -13.96 -7.80 23.79
N ILE A 88 -13.82 -8.00 22.47
CA ILE A 88 -14.17 -6.98 21.45
C ILE A 88 -15.66 -6.61 21.53
N TYR A 89 -16.54 -7.58 21.76
CA TYR A 89 -17.98 -7.32 21.90
C TYR A 89 -18.32 -6.37 23.09
N LYS A 90 -17.49 -6.37 24.12
CA LYS A 90 -17.72 -5.64 25.38
C LYS A 90 -17.16 -4.21 25.37
N GLN A 91 -16.53 -3.76 24.27
CA GLN A 91 -15.87 -2.46 24.19
C GLN A 91 -16.42 -1.59 23.04
N ASP A 92 -16.16 -0.27 23.11
CA ASP A 92 -16.61 0.75 22.15
C ASP A 92 -15.47 1.66 21.64
N LYS A 93 -14.19 1.31 21.90
CA LYS A 93 -13.02 2.15 21.61
C LYS A 93 -12.54 2.04 20.17
N PHE A 94 -12.73 0.88 19.56
CA PHE A 94 -12.37 0.62 18.16
C PHE A 94 -13.41 -0.27 17.48
N GLN A 95 -13.47 -0.19 16.16
CA GLN A 95 -14.35 -1.02 15.34
C GLN A 95 -13.59 -2.21 14.77
N HIS A 96 -14.19 -3.40 14.86
CA HIS A 96 -13.72 -4.58 14.12
C HIS A 96 -14.38 -4.63 12.74
N ILE A 97 -13.58 -4.84 11.70
CA ILE A 97 -14.01 -4.95 10.31
C ILE A 97 -13.92 -6.42 9.89
N LEU A 98 -15.08 -7.06 9.74
CA LEU A 98 -15.17 -8.44 9.31
C LEU A 98 -14.96 -8.54 7.79
N VAL A 99 -13.81 -9.05 7.39
CA VAL A 99 -13.49 -9.34 5.99
C VAL A 99 -14.06 -10.69 5.54
N ARG A 100 -13.82 -11.10 4.30
CA ARG A 100 -14.22 -12.41 3.76
C ARG A 100 -13.03 -13.36 3.55
N HIS A 101 -11.81 -12.83 3.68
CA HIS A 101 -10.58 -13.61 3.60
C HIS A 101 -9.46 -12.91 4.40
N GLU A 102 -8.62 -13.64 5.12
CA GLU A 102 -7.59 -13.08 5.98
C GLU A 102 -6.51 -12.31 5.20
N GLN A 103 -6.21 -12.71 3.97
CA GLN A 103 -5.35 -11.94 3.07
C GLN A 103 -5.88 -10.52 2.89
N ALA A 104 -7.19 -10.36 2.67
CA ALA A 104 -7.83 -9.06 2.54
C ALA A 104 -7.78 -8.25 3.85
N ALA A 105 -7.86 -8.91 5.02
CA ALA A 105 -7.69 -8.23 6.30
C ALA A 105 -6.33 -7.54 6.40
N VAL A 106 -5.26 -8.27 6.04
CA VAL A 106 -3.90 -7.72 6.11
C VAL A 106 -3.71 -6.61 5.08
N HIS A 107 -4.21 -6.79 3.85
CA HIS A 107 -4.13 -5.74 2.82
C HIS A 107 -4.92 -4.48 3.20
N ALA A 108 -6.12 -4.62 3.77
CA ALA A 108 -6.89 -3.46 4.23
C ALA A 108 -6.17 -2.73 5.39
N ALA A 109 -5.62 -3.46 6.35
CA ALA A 109 -4.81 -2.88 7.43
C ALA A 109 -3.53 -2.20 6.91
N ASP A 110 -2.88 -2.77 5.89
CA ASP A 110 -1.74 -2.19 5.17
C ASP A 110 -2.11 -0.81 4.57
N ALA A 111 -3.18 -0.75 3.78
CA ALA A 111 -3.61 0.49 3.15
C ALA A 111 -4.14 1.53 4.15
N TYR A 112 -4.80 1.08 5.23
CA TYR A 112 -5.15 1.93 6.36
C TYR A 112 -3.90 2.63 6.92
N SER A 113 -2.83 1.87 7.13
CA SER A 113 -1.55 2.39 7.62
C SER A 113 -0.91 3.40 6.66
N ARG A 114 -0.85 3.06 5.35
CA ARG A 114 -0.26 3.94 4.32
C ARG A 114 -0.99 5.29 4.21
N SER A 115 -2.32 5.28 4.30
CA SER A 115 -3.13 6.49 4.10
C SER A 115 -3.31 7.34 5.36
N SER A 116 -3.28 6.74 6.57
CA SER A 116 -3.50 7.43 7.84
C SER A 116 -2.23 7.76 8.62
N ASN A 117 -1.08 7.17 8.29
CA ASN A 117 0.15 7.21 9.08
C ASN A 117 0.06 6.56 10.47
N LYS A 118 -0.96 5.73 10.70
CA LYS A 118 -1.16 4.94 11.94
C LYS A 118 -0.69 3.50 11.71
N VAL A 119 -0.46 2.76 12.79
CA VAL A 119 -0.16 1.33 12.70
C VAL A 119 -1.42 0.57 12.29
N GLY A 120 -1.35 -0.20 11.21
CA GLY A 120 -2.44 -1.08 10.78
C GLY A 120 -2.55 -2.31 11.69
N VAL A 121 -3.76 -2.75 12.03
CA VAL A 121 -3.97 -3.90 12.92
C VAL A 121 -4.84 -4.95 12.27
N CYS A 122 -4.37 -6.20 12.34
CA CYS A 122 -5.07 -7.37 11.83
C CYS A 122 -5.20 -8.43 12.92
N LEU A 123 -6.36 -9.11 12.99
CA LEU A 123 -6.64 -10.21 13.92
C LEU A 123 -7.09 -11.44 13.15
N VAL A 124 -6.35 -12.54 13.25
CA VAL A 124 -6.62 -13.80 12.55
C VAL A 124 -6.57 -15.00 13.52
N THR A 125 -7.26 -16.07 13.18
CA THR A 125 -7.19 -17.30 13.96
C THR A 125 -5.93 -18.12 13.64
N SER A 126 -5.71 -19.21 14.36
CA SER A 126 -4.61 -20.17 14.13
C SER A 126 -4.73 -20.92 12.80
N GLY A 127 -3.68 -21.62 12.42
CA GLY A 127 -3.66 -22.49 11.24
C GLY A 127 -3.98 -21.74 9.94
N PRO A 128 -5.10 -22.06 9.25
CA PRO A 128 -5.44 -21.42 7.97
C PRO A 128 -5.64 -19.92 8.08
N GLY A 129 -6.03 -19.36 9.22
CA GLY A 129 -6.13 -17.92 9.42
C GLY A 129 -4.79 -17.21 9.24
N VAL A 130 -3.74 -17.74 9.85
CA VAL A 130 -2.38 -17.20 9.70
C VAL A 130 -1.83 -17.47 8.30
N THR A 131 -1.95 -18.71 7.79
CA THR A 131 -1.36 -19.05 6.48
C THR A 131 -1.99 -18.24 5.35
N ASN A 132 -3.29 -17.93 5.41
CA ASN A 132 -3.96 -17.02 4.48
C ASN A 132 -3.45 -15.57 4.60
N ALA A 133 -3.00 -15.14 5.77
CA ALA A 133 -2.49 -13.79 6.00
C ALA A 133 -1.06 -13.56 5.48
N VAL A 134 -0.27 -14.61 5.25
CA VAL A 134 1.17 -14.53 4.96
C VAL A 134 1.48 -13.66 3.74
N THR A 135 0.72 -13.78 2.66
CA THR A 135 0.91 -12.93 1.46
C THR A 135 0.78 -11.44 1.80
N GLY A 136 -0.23 -11.07 2.59
CA GLY A 136 -0.42 -9.68 3.03
C GLY A 136 0.72 -9.21 3.93
N ILE A 137 1.18 -10.05 4.86
CA ILE A 137 2.31 -9.77 5.75
C ILE A 137 3.59 -9.53 4.93
N ALA A 138 3.89 -10.39 3.96
CA ALA A 138 5.05 -10.25 3.08
C ALA A 138 4.98 -8.98 2.22
N THR A 139 3.77 -8.60 1.75
CA THR A 139 3.53 -7.35 1.01
C THR A 139 3.88 -6.13 1.87
N ALA A 140 3.38 -6.06 3.08
CA ALA A 140 3.67 -4.99 4.02
C ALA A 140 5.16 -4.92 4.40
N TYR A 141 5.81 -6.09 4.57
CA TYR A 141 7.24 -6.17 4.87
C TYR A 141 8.11 -5.60 3.75
N MET A 142 7.83 -5.97 2.50
CA MET A 142 8.59 -5.50 1.33
C MET A 142 8.50 -3.99 1.15
N ASP A 143 7.36 -3.39 1.50
CA ASP A 143 7.11 -1.96 1.37
C ASP A 143 7.34 -1.18 2.68
N SER A 144 7.79 -1.87 3.75
CA SER A 144 8.10 -1.25 5.05
C SER A 144 6.90 -0.59 5.73
N ILE A 145 5.73 -1.23 5.71
CA ILE A 145 4.49 -0.69 6.27
C ILE A 145 4.33 -1.11 7.73
N PRO A 146 4.14 -0.16 8.67
CA PRO A 146 3.99 -0.48 10.08
C PRO A 146 2.64 -1.16 10.36
N MET A 147 2.69 -2.40 10.81
CA MET A 147 1.52 -3.20 11.13
C MET A 147 1.75 -4.06 12.37
N VAL A 148 0.68 -4.36 13.10
CA VAL A 148 0.65 -5.39 14.14
C VAL A 148 -0.37 -6.45 13.74
N ILE A 149 0.11 -7.67 13.57
CA ILE A 149 -0.71 -8.84 13.26
C ILE A 149 -0.86 -9.66 14.53
N ILE A 150 -2.08 -9.81 15.00
CA ILE A 150 -2.42 -10.64 16.14
C ILE A 150 -2.95 -11.96 15.60
N SER A 151 -2.26 -13.06 15.92
CA SER A 151 -2.70 -14.41 15.57
C SER A 151 -3.09 -15.20 16.80
N GLY A 152 -4.14 -15.99 16.68
CA GLY A 152 -4.42 -17.04 17.65
C GLY A 152 -3.50 -18.23 17.43
N GLN A 153 -3.24 -18.99 18.50
CA GLN A 153 -2.50 -20.25 18.46
C GLN A 153 -3.26 -21.31 19.26
N VAL A 154 -2.97 -22.57 18.99
CA VAL A 154 -3.43 -23.69 19.83
C VAL A 154 -2.93 -23.49 21.28
N PRO A 155 -3.58 -24.10 22.30
CA PRO A 155 -3.11 -23.98 23.68
C PRO A 155 -1.63 -24.36 23.83
N THR A 156 -0.93 -23.72 24.76
CA THR A 156 0.52 -23.88 24.93
C THR A 156 0.99 -25.32 25.06
N HIS A 157 0.19 -26.19 25.72
CA HIS A 157 0.50 -27.60 25.88
C HIS A 157 0.33 -28.44 24.61
N ALA A 158 -0.40 -27.93 23.61
CA ALA A 158 -0.66 -28.62 22.35
C ALA A 158 0.29 -28.19 21.20
N ILE A 159 1.15 -27.20 21.45
CA ILE A 159 2.12 -26.72 20.45
C ILE A 159 3.19 -27.80 20.21
N GLY A 160 3.32 -28.22 18.95
CA GLY A 160 4.25 -29.28 18.52
C GLY A 160 3.68 -30.69 18.59
N GLU A 161 2.35 -30.83 18.80
CA GLU A 161 1.66 -32.12 18.87
C GLU A 161 0.74 -32.39 17.66
N ASP A 162 0.89 -31.64 16.56
CA ASP A 162 0.03 -31.71 15.38
C ASP A 162 -1.47 -31.50 15.70
N ALA A 163 -1.74 -30.56 16.60
CA ALA A 163 -3.09 -30.26 17.04
C ALA A 163 -3.94 -29.65 15.91
N PHE A 164 -5.26 -29.79 15.99
CA PHE A 164 -6.18 -29.23 14.99
C PHE A 164 -5.99 -27.74 14.83
N GLN A 165 -5.75 -27.29 13.58
CA GLN A 165 -5.43 -25.92 13.21
C GLN A 165 -4.14 -25.38 13.86
N GLU A 166 -3.20 -26.22 14.20
CA GLU A 166 -1.85 -25.79 14.56
C GLU A 166 -1.06 -25.35 13.31
N CYS A 167 -0.19 -24.39 13.51
CA CYS A 167 0.77 -23.93 12.50
C CYS A 167 1.97 -23.32 13.21
N ASP A 168 3.19 -23.60 12.72
CA ASP A 168 4.38 -22.88 13.18
C ASP A 168 4.36 -21.43 12.64
N THR A 169 3.52 -20.63 13.26
CA THR A 169 3.32 -19.22 12.91
C THR A 169 4.62 -18.42 12.93
N VAL A 170 5.44 -18.63 13.95
CA VAL A 170 6.74 -17.96 14.10
C VAL A 170 7.70 -18.36 12.98
N GLY A 171 7.78 -19.65 12.68
CA GLY A 171 8.64 -20.17 11.60
C GLY A 171 8.25 -19.65 10.22
N ILE A 172 6.96 -19.71 9.89
CA ILE A 172 6.43 -19.26 8.58
C ILE A 172 6.63 -17.76 8.40
N THR A 173 6.39 -16.96 9.42
CA THR A 173 6.41 -15.49 9.31
C THR A 173 7.78 -14.86 9.50
N ARG A 174 8.74 -15.58 10.09
CA ARG A 174 10.09 -15.07 10.39
C ARG A 174 10.77 -14.33 9.24
N PRO A 175 10.75 -14.81 7.99
CA PRO A 175 11.41 -14.14 6.87
C PRO A 175 10.64 -12.92 6.34
N CYS A 176 9.38 -12.74 6.69
CA CYS A 176 8.52 -11.68 6.16
C CYS A 176 7.91 -10.76 7.22
N VAL A 177 8.45 -10.75 8.43
CA VAL A 177 8.12 -9.77 9.48
C VAL A 177 9.38 -9.08 9.99
N LYS A 178 9.20 -7.91 10.56
CA LYS A 178 10.29 -7.20 11.25
C LYS A 178 10.64 -7.89 12.58
N HIS A 179 9.63 -8.40 13.26
CA HIS A 179 9.75 -9.23 14.45
C HIS A 179 8.49 -10.06 14.66
N ASN A 180 8.61 -11.19 15.39
CA ASN A 180 7.48 -11.97 15.84
C ASN A 180 7.67 -12.40 17.30
N PHE A 181 6.56 -12.54 18.00
CA PHE A 181 6.49 -12.99 19.39
C PHE A 181 5.54 -14.18 19.51
N LEU A 182 5.92 -15.18 20.30
CA LEU A 182 5.02 -16.19 20.84
C LEU A 182 4.85 -15.92 22.32
N VAL A 183 3.63 -15.56 22.74
CA VAL A 183 3.34 -15.24 24.15
C VAL A 183 3.14 -16.53 24.93
N ARG A 184 3.95 -16.75 25.97
CA ARG A 184 3.91 -17.98 26.80
C ARG A 184 3.41 -17.76 28.23
N ASP A 185 3.35 -16.52 28.68
CA ASP A 185 2.80 -16.14 29.99
C ASP A 185 1.91 -14.89 29.79
N VAL A 186 0.72 -14.92 30.37
CA VAL A 186 -0.23 -13.79 30.31
C VAL A 186 0.35 -12.52 30.93
N LYS A 187 1.27 -12.63 31.88
CA LYS A 187 1.95 -11.49 32.52
C LYS A 187 2.82 -10.69 31.54
N ASP A 188 3.34 -11.34 30.48
CA ASP A 188 4.19 -10.71 29.47
C ASP A 188 3.37 -10.08 28.34
N LEU A 189 2.06 -10.36 28.27
CA LEU A 189 1.22 -10.02 27.11
C LEU A 189 1.16 -8.50 26.88
N ALA A 190 0.90 -7.71 27.91
CA ALA A 190 0.78 -6.25 27.78
C ALA A 190 2.10 -5.60 27.30
N ASP A 191 3.23 -6.02 27.85
CA ASP A 191 4.55 -5.52 27.45
C ASP A 191 4.90 -5.98 26.04
N THR A 192 4.54 -7.20 25.66
CA THR A 192 4.72 -7.74 24.30
C THR A 192 3.92 -6.94 23.28
N MET A 193 2.63 -6.67 23.54
CA MET A 193 1.79 -5.87 22.64
C MET A 193 2.41 -4.49 22.43
N ARG A 194 2.81 -3.82 23.47
CA ARG A 194 3.44 -2.50 23.38
C ARG A 194 4.76 -2.50 22.62
N LYS A 195 5.62 -3.52 22.86
CA LYS A 195 6.85 -3.72 22.08
C LYS A 195 6.54 -3.95 20.60
N ALA A 196 5.49 -4.69 20.27
CA ALA A 196 5.07 -4.93 18.91
C ALA A 196 4.74 -3.61 18.17
N PHE A 197 3.93 -2.73 18.78
CA PHE A 197 3.63 -1.42 18.20
C PHE A 197 4.87 -0.54 18.08
N TYR A 198 5.72 -0.51 19.10
CA TYR A 198 6.97 0.25 19.07
C TYR A 198 7.91 -0.20 17.95
N ILE A 199 8.15 -1.50 17.83
CA ILE A 199 8.99 -2.07 16.76
C ILE A 199 8.38 -1.80 15.39
N ALA A 200 7.05 -1.93 15.24
CA ALA A 200 6.39 -1.73 13.95
C ALA A 200 6.60 -0.31 13.40
N ARG A 201 6.51 0.73 14.24
CA ARG A 201 6.55 2.14 13.82
C ARG A 201 7.91 2.82 13.87
N THR A 202 8.91 2.28 14.57
CA THR A 202 10.22 2.94 14.77
C THR A 202 11.30 2.36 13.86
N GLY A 203 12.40 3.10 13.65
CA GLY A 203 13.42 2.73 12.67
C GLY A 203 12.82 2.57 11.27
N ARG A 204 13.30 1.62 10.47
CA ARG A 204 12.59 1.23 9.25
C ARG A 204 11.28 0.54 9.65
N PRO A 205 10.10 1.09 9.33
CA PRO A 205 8.83 0.48 9.71
C PRO A 205 8.63 -0.91 9.11
N GLY A 206 7.71 -1.70 9.68
CA GLY A 206 7.38 -3.01 9.13
C GLY A 206 6.41 -3.80 10.00
N PRO A 207 5.86 -4.91 9.49
CA PRO A 207 4.92 -5.75 10.23
C PRO A 207 5.60 -6.48 11.39
N VAL A 208 4.89 -6.55 12.51
CA VAL A 208 5.24 -7.34 13.69
C VAL A 208 4.08 -8.27 13.99
N LEU A 209 4.38 -9.55 14.26
CA LEU A 209 3.38 -10.54 14.58
C LEU A 209 3.43 -10.90 16.07
N VAL A 210 2.25 -11.00 16.69
CA VAL A 210 2.06 -11.47 18.07
C VAL A 210 1.16 -12.70 18.03
N ASP A 211 1.75 -13.86 18.28
CA ASP A 211 1.08 -15.16 18.30
C ASP A 211 0.66 -15.49 19.74
N ILE A 212 -0.65 -15.64 19.97
CA ILE A 212 -1.22 -15.73 21.32
C ILE A 212 -1.97 -17.06 21.46
N PRO A 213 -1.42 -18.02 22.25
CA PRO A 213 -2.11 -19.26 22.54
C PRO A 213 -3.46 -19.05 23.24
N LYS A 214 -4.42 -19.92 22.93
CA LYS A 214 -5.80 -19.82 23.42
C LYS A 214 -5.90 -19.81 24.94
N ASP A 215 -5.11 -20.63 25.63
CA ASP A 215 -5.05 -20.68 27.10
C ASP A 215 -4.49 -19.39 27.71
N ILE A 216 -3.55 -18.71 27.03
CA ILE A 216 -3.06 -17.39 27.44
C ILE A 216 -4.17 -16.34 27.35
N THR A 217 -5.03 -16.38 26.31
CA THR A 217 -6.15 -15.43 26.20
C THR A 217 -7.19 -15.63 27.31
N ALA A 218 -7.31 -16.84 27.86
CA ALA A 218 -8.21 -17.17 28.97
C ALA A 218 -7.59 -16.93 30.36
N ALA A 219 -6.26 -16.99 30.48
CA ALA A 219 -5.56 -16.86 31.75
C ALA A 219 -5.70 -15.45 32.34
N HIS A 220 -5.79 -15.37 33.67
CA HIS A 220 -5.93 -14.11 34.41
C HIS A 220 -4.61 -13.66 35.03
N CYS A 221 -4.38 -12.36 35.05
CA CYS A 221 -3.27 -11.77 35.81
C CYS A 221 -3.62 -10.37 36.34
N LYS A 222 -2.85 -9.89 37.29
CA LYS A 222 -2.89 -8.50 37.72
C LYS A 222 -2.33 -7.62 36.60
N TYR A 223 -3.20 -6.84 35.98
CA TYR A 223 -2.82 -5.93 34.91
C TYR A 223 -2.25 -4.63 35.48
N THR A 224 -1.14 -4.20 34.92
CA THR A 224 -0.58 -2.85 35.11
C THR A 224 -0.28 -2.27 33.75
N ALA A 225 -0.89 -1.11 33.45
CA ALA A 225 -0.62 -0.44 32.17
C ALA A 225 0.88 -0.09 32.06
N PRO A 226 1.56 -0.54 31.00
CA PRO A 226 2.97 -0.22 30.80
C PRO A 226 3.13 1.31 30.63
N LYS A 227 4.15 1.94 31.24
CA LYS A 227 4.42 3.39 31.17
C LYS A 227 5.66 3.71 30.33
N GLY A 228 5.65 4.87 29.66
CA GLY A 228 6.77 5.42 28.86
C GLY A 228 7.07 4.56 27.61
N GLU A 229 8.13 4.81 26.85
CA GLU A 229 8.54 3.97 25.72
C GLU A 229 9.16 2.65 26.16
N PRO A 230 8.96 1.53 25.41
CA PRO A 230 9.58 0.25 25.75
C PRO A 230 11.11 0.35 25.70
N VAL A 231 11.77 -0.10 26.75
CA VAL A 231 13.23 -0.23 26.74
C VAL A 231 13.61 -1.62 26.23
N MET A 232 14.32 -1.66 25.10
CA MET A 232 14.75 -2.91 24.48
C MET A 232 16.27 -2.95 24.35
N ARG A 233 16.91 -4.00 24.92
CA ARG A 233 18.38 -4.12 24.96
C ARG A 233 19.02 -4.16 23.56
N SER A 234 18.38 -4.80 22.60
CA SER A 234 18.93 -5.06 21.27
C SER A 234 18.28 -4.24 20.15
N TYR A 235 17.40 -3.29 20.48
CA TYR A 235 16.70 -2.48 19.49
C TYR A 235 16.77 -1.00 19.87
N ALA A 236 17.65 -0.27 19.18
CA ALA A 236 17.87 1.17 19.33
C ALA A 236 18.11 1.81 17.96
N PRO A 237 17.03 2.17 17.23
CA PRO A 237 17.17 2.75 15.89
C PRO A 237 17.86 4.12 15.95
N VAL A 238 18.76 4.36 14.99
CA VAL A 238 19.42 5.66 14.82
C VAL A 238 18.46 6.61 14.09
N VAL A 239 18.08 7.68 14.75
CA VAL A 239 17.12 8.67 14.19
C VAL A 239 17.80 9.95 13.71
N LYS A 240 18.91 10.36 14.29
CA LYS A 240 19.63 11.61 13.92
C LYS A 240 20.80 11.33 12.98
N GLY A 241 20.87 12.10 11.89
CA GLY A 241 21.97 12.05 10.94
C GLY A 241 23.30 12.49 11.54
N HIS A 242 24.39 11.85 11.11
CA HIS A 242 25.74 12.21 11.56
C HIS A 242 26.18 13.56 10.94
N GLN A 243 26.42 14.58 11.77
CA GLN A 243 26.69 15.95 11.34
C GLN A 243 27.90 16.08 10.38
N GLY A 244 28.96 15.28 10.58
CA GLY A 244 30.11 15.25 9.67
C GLY A 244 29.77 14.73 8.27
N GLN A 245 28.82 13.80 8.15
CA GLN A 245 28.34 13.33 6.83
C GLN A 245 27.42 14.35 6.18
N ILE A 246 26.57 15.02 6.95
CA ILE A 246 25.72 16.13 6.46
C ILE A 246 26.61 17.24 5.90
N LYS A 247 27.67 17.66 6.62
CA LYS A 247 28.63 18.65 6.14
C LYS A 247 29.33 18.23 4.84
N LYS A 248 29.73 16.95 4.71
CA LYS A 248 30.32 16.43 3.44
C LYS A 248 29.29 16.46 2.30
N ALA A 249 28.04 16.10 2.56
CA ALA A 249 26.97 16.17 1.57
C ALA A 249 26.77 17.61 1.07
N VAL A 250 26.72 18.58 1.98
CA VAL A 250 26.59 20.01 1.64
C VAL A 250 27.74 20.47 0.76
N GLN A 251 29.01 20.16 1.12
CA GLN A 251 30.18 20.51 0.32
C GLN A 251 30.12 19.92 -1.09
N MET A 252 29.67 18.66 -1.21
CA MET A 252 29.51 17.98 -2.50
C MET A 252 28.42 18.64 -3.34
N LEU A 253 27.30 19.02 -2.73
CA LEU A 253 26.19 19.70 -3.41
C LEU A 253 26.55 21.09 -3.92
N LEU A 254 27.34 21.85 -3.18
CA LEU A 254 27.81 23.18 -3.61
C LEU A 254 28.74 23.12 -4.84
N GLN A 255 29.43 22.00 -5.05
CA GLN A 255 30.31 21.74 -6.17
C GLN A 255 29.64 21.06 -7.36
N ALA A 256 28.38 20.60 -7.18
CA ALA A 256 27.66 19.84 -8.20
C ALA A 256 27.31 20.71 -9.41
N GLU A 257 27.57 20.21 -10.60
CA GLU A 257 27.21 20.84 -11.88
C GLU A 257 25.89 20.27 -12.43
N ARG A 258 25.63 18.97 -12.15
CA ARG A 258 24.47 18.22 -12.63
C ARG A 258 23.82 17.43 -11.48
N PRO A 259 23.35 18.11 -10.42
CA PRO A 259 22.72 17.43 -9.30
C PRO A 259 21.38 16.81 -9.72
N MET A 260 21.03 15.67 -9.08
CA MET A 260 19.74 14.98 -9.27
C MET A 260 19.23 14.47 -7.93
N ILE A 261 17.94 14.73 -7.62
CA ILE A 261 17.29 14.23 -6.42
C ILE A 261 16.44 13.03 -6.78
N TYR A 262 16.66 11.92 -6.07
CA TYR A 262 16.00 10.63 -6.25
C TYR A 262 15.25 10.28 -4.97
N SER A 263 13.95 10.57 -4.94
CA SER A 263 13.06 10.40 -3.79
C SER A 263 12.33 9.05 -3.85
N GLY A 264 12.26 8.36 -2.73
CA GLY A 264 11.56 7.09 -2.57
C GLY A 264 10.45 7.12 -1.53
N GLY A 265 9.84 5.94 -1.30
CA GLY A 265 8.76 5.75 -0.32
C GLY A 265 9.14 6.15 1.11
N GLY A 266 10.43 6.14 1.45
CA GLY A 266 10.92 6.59 2.76
C GLY A 266 10.60 8.05 3.05
N ALA A 267 10.57 8.93 2.02
CA ALA A 267 10.18 10.32 2.19
C ALA A 267 8.71 10.48 2.61
N ILE A 268 7.82 9.60 2.10
CA ILE A 268 6.41 9.57 2.50
C ILE A 268 6.25 8.97 3.90
N LEU A 269 6.92 7.84 4.18
CA LEU A 269 6.83 7.14 5.46
C LEU A 269 7.34 7.97 6.64
N SER A 270 8.37 8.81 6.41
CA SER A 270 8.93 9.73 7.42
C SER A 270 8.17 11.04 7.54
N ASP A 271 7.08 11.23 6.77
CA ASP A 271 6.31 12.48 6.73
C ASP A 271 7.18 13.72 6.45
N SER A 272 8.08 13.61 5.47
CA SER A 272 9.08 14.62 5.13
C SER A 272 8.88 15.27 3.75
N SER A 273 7.67 15.18 3.17
CA SER A 273 7.40 15.72 1.84
C SER A 273 7.56 17.25 1.76
N ALA A 274 7.23 17.97 2.84
CA ALA A 274 7.42 19.42 2.92
C ALA A 274 8.92 19.80 2.94
N GLU A 275 9.69 19.11 3.78
CA GLU A 275 11.15 19.33 3.86
C GLU A 275 11.85 18.90 2.56
N LEU A 276 11.36 17.84 1.91
CA LEU A 276 11.84 17.44 0.58
C LEU A 276 11.55 18.53 -0.46
N TYR A 277 10.36 19.09 -0.47
CA TYR A 277 9.99 20.19 -1.36
C TYR A 277 10.92 21.39 -1.16
N ASP A 278 11.10 21.84 0.08
CA ASP A 278 12.00 22.97 0.40
C ASP A 278 13.44 22.67 -0.01
N PHE A 279 13.91 21.44 0.19
CA PHE A 279 15.26 21.04 -0.21
C PHE A 279 15.42 21.04 -1.74
N VAL A 280 14.47 20.50 -2.50
CA VAL A 280 14.48 20.50 -3.97
C VAL A 280 14.49 21.93 -4.50
N LYS A 281 13.65 22.80 -3.95
CA LYS A 281 13.59 24.23 -4.35
C LYS A 281 14.89 24.96 -4.01
N LEU A 282 15.50 24.67 -2.87
CA LEU A 282 16.75 25.29 -2.43
C LEU A 282 17.94 24.91 -3.34
N ILE A 283 18.05 23.63 -3.71
CA ILE A 283 19.14 23.15 -4.59
C ILE A 283 18.90 23.54 -6.05
N GLY A 284 17.64 23.64 -6.47
CA GLY A 284 17.28 23.92 -7.86
C GLY A 284 17.42 22.73 -8.81
N ALA A 285 17.70 21.53 -8.29
CA ALA A 285 17.94 20.32 -9.07
C ALA A 285 16.63 19.68 -9.61
N PRO A 286 16.67 18.91 -10.70
CA PRO A 286 15.58 18.02 -11.07
C PRO A 286 15.35 16.97 -9.98
N CYS A 287 14.08 16.60 -9.79
CA CYS A 287 13.63 15.62 -8.81
C CYS A 287 12.81 14.53 -9.48
N THR A 288 13.06 13.28 -9.11
CA THR A 288 12.27 12.12 -9.53
C THR A 288 11.74 11.37 -8.30
N ASN A 289 10.54 10.83 -8.42
CA ASN A 289 9.93 9.98 -7.39
C ASN A 289 9.86 8.53 -7.89
N THR A 290 10.34 7.59 -7.08
CA THR A 290 10.11 6.16 -7.36
C THR A 290 8.61 5.84 -7.39
N LEU A 291 8.24 4.64 -7.89
CA LEU A 291 6.87 4.14 -7.82
C LEU A 291 6.27 4.31 -6.41
N MET A 292 7.04 3.96 -5.35
CA MET A 292 6.59 4.10 -3.95
C MET A 292 6.70 5.54 -3.42
N GLY A 293 7.39 6.41 -4.12
CA GLY A 293 7.59 7.82 -3.75
C GLY A 293 6.66 8.80 -4.46
N LEU A 294 5.79 8.33 -5.38
CA LEU A 294 4.87 9.22 -6.11
C LEU A 294 4.03 10.06 -5.15
N GLY A 295 4.04 11.38 -5.37
CA GLY A 295 3.42 12.36 -4.49
C GLY A 295 4.32 12.89 -3.35
N ALA A 296 5.51 12.34 -3.12
CA ALA A 296 6.47 12.91 -2.16
C ALA A 296 6.96 14.30 -2.59
N PHE A 297 7.24 14.46 -3.88
CA PHE A 297 7.42 15.75 -4.55
C PHE A 297 6.32 15.91 -5.60
N PRO A 298 5.66 17.08 -5.71
CA PRO A 298 4.46 17.25 -6.55
C PRO A 298 4.73 17.02 -8.05
N PHE A 299 3.83 16.29 -8.71
CA PHE A 299 3.85 16.07 -10.15
C PHE A 299 3.78 17.38 -10.95
N SER A 300 3.00 18.36 -10.49
CA SER A 300 2.78 19.63 -11.18
C SER A 300 3.98 20.60 -11.11
N ASP A 301 4.98 20.32 -10.27
CA ASP A 301 6.15 21.18 -10.17
C ASP A 301 7.10 20.98 -11.36
N GLN A 302 7.63 22.09 -11.90
CA GLN A 302 8.52 22.07 -13.06
C GLN A 302 9.83 21.29 -12.84
N GLN A 303 10.26 21.15 -11.58
CA GLN A 303 11.46 20.38 -11.23
C GLN A 303 11.21 18.87 -11.19
N PHE A 304 9.94 18.42 -11.23
CA PHE A 304 9.62 17.01 -11.33
C PHE A 304 9.87 16.50 -12.76
N VAL A 305 10.67 15.44 -12.88
CA VAL A 305 11.04 14.84 -14.18
C VAL A 305 10.42 13.46 -14.41
N GLY A 306 9.39 13.13 -13.64
CA GLY A 306 8.68 11.86 -13.78
C GLY A 306 9.21 10.76 -12.86
N MET A 307 8.66 9.55 -13.02
CA MET A 307 9.09 8.34 -12.32
C MET A 307 10.33 7.76 -13.02
N PRO A 308 11.33 7.22 -12.29
CA PRO A 308 12.49 6.56 -12.90
C PRO A 308 12.27 5.05 -13.01
N GLY A 309 13.12 4.39 -13.78
CA GLY A 309 13.21 2.94 -13.86
C GLY A 309 12.58 2.33 -15.08
N MET A 310 12.18 1.06 -14.99
CA MET A 310 11.73 0.23 -16.11
C MET A 310 10.65 0.88 -16.96
N HIS A 311 9.63 1.45 -16.34
CA HIS A 311 8.52 2.16 -16.98
C HIS A 311 8.53 3.66 -16.65
N GLY A 312 9.72 4.18 -16.37
CA GLY A 312 9.93 5.59 -16.07
C GLY A 312 9.95 6.47 -17.29
N THR A 313 10.00 7.79 -17.05
CA THR A 313 10.17 8.77 -18.13
C THR A 313 11.59 8.76 -18.68
N TYR A 314 11.73 9.11 -19.95
CA TYR A 314 13.03 9.21 -20.61
C TYR A 314 13.93 10.23 -19.90
N GLU A 315 13.41 11.41 -19.60
CA GLU A 315 14.14 12.48 -18.91
C GLU A 315 14.55 12.09 -17.48
N ALA A 316 13.75 11.32 -16.74
CA ALA A 316 14.14 10.85 -15.40
C ALA A 316 15.30 9.86 -15.48
N ASN A 317 15.21 8.87 -16.37
CA ASN A 317 16.24 7.86 -16.54
C ASN A 317 17.56 8.46 -17.04
N MET A 318 17.50 9.38 -18.03
CA MET A 318 18.68 10.08 -18.52
C MET A 318 19.28 10.99 -17.46
N SER A 319 18.48 11.72 -16.69
CA SER A 319 18.96 12.56 -15.61
C SER A 319 19.64 11.74 -14.51
N MET A 320 19.07 10.60 -14.11
CA MET A 320 19.69 9.69 -13.17
C MET A 320 21.02 9.11 -13.68
N GLN A 321 21.12 8.83 -14.98
CA GLN A 321 22.32 8.24 -15.54
C GLN A 321 23.44 9.26 -15.74
N HIS A 322 23.13 10.51 -16.08
CA HIS A 322 24.10 11.54 -16.46
C HIS A 322 24.38 12.59 -15.38
N CYS A 323 23.75 12.53 -14.22
CA CYS A 323 24.08 13.40 -13.09
C CYS A 323 25.51 13.17 -12.58
N ASP A 324 26.13 14.19 -12.00
CA ASP A 324 27.43 14.10 -11.31
C ASP A 324 27.27 13.87 -9.81
N VAL A 325 26.17 14.37 -9.21
CA VAL A 325 25.78 14.10 -7.82
C VAL A 325 24.33 13.62 -7.77
N LEU A 326 24.15 12.40 -7.27
CA LEU A 326 22.83 11.79 -7.04
C LEU A 326 22.52 11.78 -5.55
N ILE A 327 21.42 12.41 -5.15
CA ILE A 327 20.94 12.42 -3.77
C ILE A 327 19.75 11.46 -3.67
N ALA A 328 19.98 10.30 -3.06
CA ALA A 328 18.91 9.34 -2.77
C ALA A 328 18.28 9.64 -1.40
N VAL A 329 16.98 9.91 -1.38
CA VAL A 329 16.21 10.27 -0.19
C VAL A 329 15.16 9.20 0.07
N GLY A 330 15.43 8.29 1.01
CA GLY A 330 14.55 7.18 1.35
C GLY A 330 14.25 6.24 0.18
N ALA A 331 15.26 5.98 -0.67
CA ALA A 331 15.18 5.14 -1.84
C ALA A 331 16.29 4.08 -1.82
N ARG A 332 15.96 2.82 -2.11
CA ARG A 332 16.85 1.66 -1.91
C ARG A 332 17.59 1.17 -3.16
N PHE A 333 17.55 1.88 -4.26
CA PHE A 333 18.16 1.48 -5.54
C PHE A 333 17.66 0.11 -6.03
N ASP A 334 16.34 -0.03 -6.10
CA ASP A 334 15.65 -1.24 -6.54
C ASP A 334 16.07 -1.64 -7.97
N ASP A 335 16.02 -2.95 -8.29
CA ASP A 335 16.39 -3.44 -9.61
C ASP A 335 15.46 -2.94 -10.72
N ARG A 336 14.18 -2.69 -10.41
CA ARG A 336 13.23 -2.07 -11.34
C ARG A 336 13.52 -0.60 -11.61
N VAL A 337 14.27 0.06 -10.71
CA VAL A 337 14.67 1.46 -10.86
C VAL A 337 16.01 1.60 -11.57
N ILE A 338 17.06 0.91 -11.10
CA ILE A 338 18.42 1.11 -11.64
C ILE A 338 18.75 0.24 -12.84
N GLY A 339 17.90 -0.75 -13.17
CA GLY A 339 18.17 -1.72 -14.21
C GLY A 339 19.43 -2.54 -13.91
N ASN A 340 20.35 -2.59 -14.87
CA ASN A 340 21.63 -3.27 -14.71
C ASN A 340 22.59 -2.45 -13.81
N PRO A 341 22.97 -2.93 -12.62
CA PRO A 341 23.86 -2.19 -11.70
C PRO A 341 25.23 -1.85 -12.28
N LYS A 342 25.76 -2.69 -13.19
CA LYS A 342 27.05 -2.42 -13.86
C LYS A 342 26.93 -1.22 -14.80
N HIS A 343 25.87 -1.11 -15.58
CA HIS A 343 25.60 0.05 -16.43
C HIS A 343 25.32 1.31 -15.59
N PHE A 344 24.55 1.17 -14.53
CA PHE A 344 24.26 2.29 -13.63
C PHE A 344 25.52 2.87 -13.00
N SER A 345 26.51 2.05 -12.69
CA SER A 345 27.77 2.44 -12.03
C SER A 345 28.89 2.87 -12.99
N GLN A 346 28.67 2.89 -14.31
CA GLN A 346 29.71 3.24 -15.29
C GLN A 346 30.12 4.73 -15.24
N ASN A 347 29.23 5.63 -14.86
CA ASN A 347 29.51 7.04 -14.80
C ASN A 347 30.15 7.41 -13.46
N ALA A 348 31.15 8.31 -13.49
CA ALA A 348 31.84 8.82 -12.31
C ALA A 348 30.94 9.84 -11.56
N ARG A 349 29.82 9.36 -11.01
CA ARG A 349 28.96 10.16 -10.17
C ARG A 349 29.25 9.92 -8.70
N LYS A 350 28.94 10.91 -7.87
CA LYS A 350 28.93 10.80 -6.42
C LYS A 350 27.52 10.53 -5.92
N ILE A 351 27.39 9.66 -4.93
CA ILE A 351 26.08 9.26 -4.37
C ILE A 351 26.03 9.65 -2.90
N ILE A 352 25.09 10.52 -2.57
CA ILE A 352 24.64 10.80 -1.20
C ILE A 352 23.41 9.94 -0.96
N HIS A 353 23.39 9.14 0.12
CA HIS A 353 22.26 8.27 0.43
C HIS A 353 21.76 8.52 1.84
N ILE A 354 20.53 9.01 1.95
CA ILE A 354 19.81 9.27 3.20
C ILE A 354 18.80 8.16 3.41
N ASP A 355 18.97 7.34 4.44
CA ASP A 355 18.08 6.24 4.77
C ASP A 355 18.06 5.98 6.28
N ILE A 356 16.92 5.56 6.82
CA ILE A 356 16.79 5.17 8.22
C ILE A 356 17.42 3.79 8.49
N ASP A 357 17.53 2.96 7.46
CA ASP A 357 18.02 1.59 7.56
C ASP A 357 19.48 1.49 7.10
N PRO A 358 20.44 1.30 8.01
CA PRO A 358 21.85 1.18 7.65
C PRO A 358 22.14 0.00 6.72
N SER A 359 21.29 -1.04 6.72
CA SER A 359 21.46 -2.21 5.86
C SER A 359 21.14 -1.93 4.37
N SER A 360 20.42 -0.85 4.09
CA SER A 360 20.14 -0.37 2.73
C SER A 360 21.32 0.37 2.10
N ILE A 361 22.21 0.93 2.92
CA ILE A 361 23.36 1.72 2.47
C ILE A 361 24.39 0.81 1.78
N SER A 362 24.79 1.20 0.56
CA SER A 362 25.76 0.46 -0.27
C SER A 362 25.37 -0.99 -0.60
N LYS A 363 24.11 -1.37 -0.43
CA LYS A 363 23.62 -2.73 -0.71
C LYS A 363 23.64 -3.08 -2.20
N ARG A 364 23.28 -2.14 -3.06
CA ARG A 364 23.19 -2.34 -4.52
C ARG A 364 24.18 -1.50 -5.29
N VAL A 365 24.43 -0.29 -4.85
CA VAL A 365 25.37 0.66 -5.46
C VAL A 365 26.30 1.23 -4.40
N LYS A 366 27.55 1.51 -4.75
CA LYS A 366 28.50 2.13 -3.83
C LYS A 366 28.07 3.56 -3.50
N VAL A 367 28.03 3.89 -2.22
CA VAL A 367 27.66 5.22 -1.70
C VAL A 367 28.91 5.97 -1.23
N ASP A 368 29.03 7.24 -1.62
CA ASP A 368 30.17 8.11 -1.21
C ASP A 368 29.89 8.80 0.13
N VAL A 369 28.65 9.23 0.37
CA VAL A 369 28.25 9.89 1.61
C VAL A 369 26.99 9.21 2.17
N PRO A 370 27.15 8.25 3.10
CA PRO A 370 26.03 7.64 3.81
C PRO A 370 25.54 8.56 4.93
N ILE A 371 24.22 8.77 5.03
CA ILE A 371 23.58 9.49 6.13
C ILE A 371 22.47 8.61 6.69
N VAL A 372 22.75 7.91 7.78
CA VAL A 372 21.74 7.09 8.49
C VAL A 372 20.98 7.98 9.46
N GLY A 373 19.65 8.04 9.33
CA GLY A 373 18.78 8.84 10.19
C GLY A 373 17.38 9.00 9.63
N ASN A 374 16.50 9.59 10.43
CA ASN A 374 15.16 9.98 9.99
C ASN A 374 15.29 11.05 8.90
N ILE A 375 14.59 10.84 7.78
CA ILE A 375 14.74 11.72 6.60
C ILE A 375 14.35 13.16 6.92
N LYS A 376 13.26 13.36 7.67
CA LYS A 376 12.78 14.70 8.07
C LYS A 376 13.88 15.47 8.81
N ASP A 377 14.47 14.87 9.85
CA ASP A 377 15.51 15.50 10.65
C ASP A 377 16.77 15.77 9.82
N VAL A 378 17.16 14.82 8.98
CA VAL A 378 18.32 14.97 8.10
C VAL A 378 18.12 16.08 7.07
N LEU A 379 16.93 16.21 6.47
CA LEU A 379 16.63 17.27 5.51
C LEU A 379 16.62 18.65 6.17
N VAL A 380 16.08 18.79 7.37
CA VAL A 380 16.12 20.03 8.16
C VAL A 380 17.58 20.47 8.37
N ASP A 381 18.44 19.55 8.82
CA ASP A 381 19.86 19.81 9.04
C ASP A 381 20.60 20.15 7.74
N LEU A 382 20.33 19.42 6.64
CA LEU A 382 20.91 19.69 5.31
C LEU A 382 20.53 21.08 4.79
N ILE A 383 19.26 21.46 4.89
CA ILE A 383 18.76 22.78 4.46
C ILE A 383 19.46 23.88 5.25
N ALA A 384 19.55 23.75 6.57
CA ALA A 384 20.19 24.74 7.43
C ALA A 384 21.69 24.90 7.11
N GLN A 385 22.43 23.80 7.02
CA GLN A 385 23.87 23.83 6.70
C GLN A 385 24.14 24.28 5.27
N TYR A 386 23.29 23.90 4.30
CA TYR A 386 23.45 24.36 2.91
C TYR A 386 23.28 25.89 2.80
N LYS A 387 22.23 26.46 3.43
CA LYS A 387 22.01 27.91 3.44
C LYS A 387 23.21 28.68 4.01
N THR A 388 23.78 28.18 5.10
CA THR A 388 24.97 28.79 5.72
C THR A 388 26.18 28.70 4.79
N ALA A 389 26.46 27.53 4.24
CA ALA A 389 27.64 27.32 3.40
C ALA A 389 27.52 28.02 2.03
N ALA A 390 26.32 28.12 1.45
CA ALA A 390 26.04 28.80 0.19
C ALA A 390 26.23 30.33 0.29
N ALA A 391 26.16 30.91 1.48
CA ALA A 391 26.48 32.31 1.72
C ALA A 391 27.98 32.59 1.58
N GLU A 392 28.82 31.60 1.89
CA GLU A 392 30.28 31.69 1.78
C GLU A 392 30.79 31.23 0.40
N THR A 393 30.21 30.14 -0.11
CA THR A 393 30.57 29.52 -1.40
C THR A 393 29.34 29.43 -2.30
N ARG A 394 29.28 30.30 -3.30
CA ARG A 394 28.12 30.33 -4.22
C ARG A 394 28.04 29.06 -5.08
N PRO A 395 26.87 28.42 -5.19
CA PRO A 395 26.66 27.32 -6.11
C PRO A 395 26.88 27.72 -7.57
N ASN A 396 27.28 26.78 -8.43
CA ASN A 396 27.49 27.02 -9.86
C ASN A 396 26.15 27.09 -10.62
N THR A 397 25.52 28.24 -10.59
CA THR A 397 24.20 28.46 -11.24
C THR A 397 24.26 28.37 -12.76
N GLU A 398 25.39 28.68 -13.40
CA GLU A 398 25.56 28.56 -14.85
C GLU A 398 25.56 27.06 -15.27
N ALA A 399 26.31 26.22 -14.56
CA ALA A 399 26.33 24.79 -14.82
C ALA A 399 24.92 24.16 -14.60
N LEU A 400 24.23 24.55 -13.54
CA LEU A 400 22.86 24.12 -13.27
C LEU A 400 21.90 24.55 -14.40
N ALA A 401 22.03 25.76 -14.94
CA ALA A 401 21.23 26.21 -16.07
C ALA A 401 21.49 25.36 -17.33
N LYS A 402 22.75 25.03 -17.63
CA LYS A 402 23.10 24.12 -18.75
C LYS A 402 22.56 22.71 -18.53
N TRP A 403 22.58 22.25 -17.28
CA TRP A 403 21.97 20.96 -16.91
C TRP A 403 20.46 20.95 -17.20
N TRP A 404 19.75 21.99 -16.80
CA TRP A 404 18.32 22.12 -17.11
C TRP A 404 18.04 22.20 -18.61
N GLN A 405 18.89 22.87 -19.40
CA GLN A 405 18.76 22.86 -20.86
C GLN A 405 18.82 21.42 -21.41
N GLN A 406 19.76 20.62 -20.91
CA GLN A 406 19.88 19.20 -21.31
C GLN A 406 18.65 18.39 -20.88
N VAL A 407 18.14 18.58 -19.68
CA VAL A 407 16.92 17.92 -19.18
C VAL A 407 15.72 18.29 -20.06
N GLN A 408 15.59 19.54 -20.47
CA GLN A 408 14.50 19.97 -21.38
C GLN A 408 14.62 19.34 -22.77
N VAL A 409 15.81 19.12 -23.29
CA VAL A 409 16.00 18.37 -24.55
C VAL A 409 15.45 16.94 -24.41
N TRP A 410 15.71 16.27 -23.29
CA TRP A 410 15.17 14.93 -23.05
C TRP A 410 13.67 14.93 -22.86
N ARG A 411 13.12 15.90 -22.14
CA ARG A 411 11.67 16.08 -21.94
C ARG A 411 10.95 16.35 -23.26
N GLY A 412 11.59 17.03 -24.21
CA GLY A 412 11.07 17.27 -25.56
C GLY A 412 10.85 16.02 -26.41
N LYS A 413 11.30 14.82 -25.95
CA LYS A 413 10.93 13.55 -26.58
C LYS A 413 9.49 13.14 -26.33
N GLU A 414 8.82 13.76 -25.36
CA GLU A 414 7.41 13.48 -25.01
C GLU A 414 7.10 11.97 -24.89
N CYS A 415 7.98 11.24 -24.20
CA CYS A 415 7.99 9.78 -24.16
C CYS A 415 6.71 9.13 -23.58
N MET A 416 5.84 9.92 -22.95
CA MET A 416 4.52 9.49 -22.45
C MET A 416 3.37 9.72 -23.45
N LYS A 417 3.68 10.20 -24.66
CA LYS A 417 2.68 10.40 -25.68
C LYS A 417 2.25 9.07 -26.29
N TYR A 418 0.96 8.85 -26.39
CA TYR A 418 0.37 7.66 -27.01
C TYR A 418 -0.64 8.05 -28.09
N ALA A 419 -0.90 7.14 -29.02
CA ALA A 419 -1.90 7.34 -30.04
C ALA A 419 -3.31 7.13 -29.47
N GLY A 420 -4.16 8.15 -29.55
CA GLY A 420 -5.58 8.02 -29.23
C GLY A 420 -6.32 7.14 -30.24
N SER A 421 -7.51 6.67 -29.88
CA SER A 421 -8.39 5.92 -30.77
C SER A 421 -9.84 6.36 -30.57
N THR A 422 -10.62 6.33 -31.67
CA THR A 422 -12.07 6.52 -31.63
C THR A 422 -12.85 5.20 -31.58
N GLU A 423 -12.17 4.07 -31.76
CA GLU A 423 -12.77 2.73 -31.83
C GLU A 423 -12.55 1.91 -30.57
N VAL A 424 -11.34 1.97 -29.98
CA VAL A 424 -10.97 1.19 -28.81
C VAL A 424 -10.54 2.10 -27.66
N ILE A 425 -10.92 1.75 -26.44
CA ILE A 425 -10.54 2.50 -25.23
C ILE A 425 -9.06 2.26 -24.93
N LYS A 426 -8.27 3.32 -25.00
CA LYS A 426 -6.88 3.27 -24.53
C LYS A 426 -6.84 3.35 -23.00
N PRO A 427 -6.16 2.43 -22.30
CA PRO A 427 -6.13 2.41 -20.84
C PRO A 427 -5.56 3.70 -20.24
N GLN A 428 -4.60 4.33 -20.91
CA GLN A 428 -4.03 5.62 -20.50
C GLN A 428 -5.10 6.71 -20.43
N SER A 429 -6.03 6.73 -21.42
CA SER A 429 -7.11 7.73 -21.47
C SER A 429 -8.09 7.60 -20.29
N VAL A 430 -8.33 6.38 -19.81
CA VAL A 430 -9.18 6.15 -18.63
C VAL A 430 -8.53 6.76 -17.37
N VAL A 431 -7.21 6.56 -17.21
CA VAL A 431 -6.48 7.10 -16.05
C VAL A 431 -6.41 8.64 -16.11
N GLN A 432 -6.16 9.21 -17.28
CA GLN A 432 -6.18 10.68 -17.46
C GLN A 432 -7.57 11.25 -17.16
N LYS A 433 -8.63 10.57 -17.62
CA LYS A 433 -10.00 10.99 -17.33
C LYS A 433 -10.32 10.89 -15.84
N LEU A 434 -9.81 9.88 -15.13
CA LEU A 434 -9.93 9.79 -13.68
C LEU A 434 -9.29 11.02 -13.02
N TRP A 435 -8.09 11.40 -13.43
CA TRP A 435 -7.42 12.59 -12.90
C TRP A 435 -8.27 13.86 -13.12
N GLU A 436 -8.80 14.05 -14.34
CA GLU A 436 -9.65 15.20 -14.67
C GLU A 436 -10.94 15.25 -13.81
N VAL A 437 -11.62 14.12 -13.65
CA VAL A 437 -12.90 14.05 -12.91
C VAL A 437 -12.70 14.24 -11.42
N THR A 438 -11.53 13.86 -10.89
CA THR A 438 -11.19 13.97 -9.46
C THR A 438 -10.34 15.20 -9.14
N ASP A 439 -10.00 16.03 -10.14
CA ASP A 439 -9.06 17.15 -10.02
C ASP A 439 -7.73 16.73 -9.37
N GLY A 440 -7.29 15.48 -9.66
CA GLY A 440 -6.08 14.89 -9.11
C GLY A 440 -6.08 14.66 -7.59
N ASP A 441 -7.23 14.76 -6.90
CA ASP A 441 -7.32 14.69 -5.43
C ASP A 441 -7.92 13.39 -4.88
N ALA A 442 -8.06 12.34 -5.69
CA ALA A 442 -8.47 11.03 -5.18
C ALA A 442 -7.32 10.29 -4.49
N TYR A 443 -7.67 9.43 -3.53
CA TYR A 443 -6.82 8.31 -3.16
C TYR A 443 -6.94 7.25 -4.25
N VAL A 444 -5.83 6.90 -4.86
CA VAL A 444 -5.78 5.89 -5.91
C VAL A 444 -5.12 4.62 -5.36
N THR A 445 -5.88 3.55 -5.29
CA THR A 445 -5.36 2.21 -5.02
C THR A 445 -5.21 1.45 -6.31
N SER A 446 -4.22 0.60 -6.42
CA SER A 446 -4.01 -0.19 -7.63
C SER A 446 -3.66 -1.63 -7.31
N ASP A 447 -4.23 -2.52 -8.09
CA ASP A 447 -3.73 -3.86 -8.27
C ASP A 447 -2.43 -3.87 -9.08
N VAL A 448 -1.83 -5.04 -9.27
CA VAL A 448 -0.54 -5.20 -9.94
C VAL A 448 -0.72 -5.72 -11.37
N GLY A 449 -0.10 -5.01 -12.31
CA GLY A 449 -0.15 -5.33 -13.73
C GLY A 449 0.11 -4.10 -14.60
N GLN A 450 -0.26 -4.14 -15.88
CA GLN A 450 -0.16 -2.98 -16.78
C GLN A 450 -0.95 -1.78 -16.25
N HIS A 451 -2.14 -2.02 -15.69
CA HIS A 451 -3.00 -1.00 -15.08
C HIS A 451 -2.31 -0.23 -13.94
N GLN A 452 -1.44 -0.88 -13.15
CA GLN A 452 -0.62 -0.23 -12.13
C GLN A 452 0.37 0.76 -12.76
N MET A 453 1.02 0.34 -13.83
CA MET A 453 2.00 1.19 -14.50
C MET A 453 1.33 2.38 -15.17
N TRP A 454 0.21 2.18 -15.88
CA TRP A 454 -0.56 3.29 -16.44
C TRP A 454 -1.08 4.25 -15.37
N ALA A 455 -1.54 3.73 -14.22
CA ALA A 455 -1.93 4.58 -13.10
C ALA A 455 -0.76 5.44 -12.58
N ALA A 456 0.42 4.83 -12.42
CA ALA A 456 1.63 5.53 -11.97
C ALA A 456 2.14 6.57 -12.98
N GLN A 457 1.96 6.32 -14.29
CA GLN A 457 2.43 7.19 -15.38
C GLN A 457 1.49 8.36 -15.66
N TYR A 458 0.16 8.14 -15.60
CA TYR A 458 -0.82 9.08 -16.17
C TYR A 458 -1.73 9.75 -15.13
N TYR A 459 -1.71 9.35 -13.86
CA TYR A 459 -2.51 10.00 -12.80
C TYR A 459 -1.69 11.09 -12.14
N GLY A 460 -0.89 11.78 -12.33
CA GLY A 460 -0.20 12.92 -11.72
C GLY A 460 -0.47 13.16 -10.23
N PHE A 461 0.35 12.57 -9.33
CA PHE A 461 0.21 12.69 -7.88
C PHE A 461 0.88 13.96 -7.34
N ASN A 462 0.08 14.87 -6.77
CA ASN A 462 0.57 16.12 -6.16
C ASN A 462 0.71 16.06 -4.64
N LYS A 463 0.12 15.05 -3.99
CA LYS A 463 0.10 14.92 -2.53
C LYS A 463 0.66 13.56 -2.10
N PRO A 464 1.41 13.51 -0.98
CA PRO A 464 1.85 12.24 -0.41
C PRO A 464 0.64 11.39 0.04
N ARG A 465 0.86 10.07 0.18
CA ARG A 465 -0.14 9.11 0.67
C ARG A 465 -1.40 8.96 -0.19
N ARG A 466 -1.40 9.50 -1.43
CA ARG A 466 -2.52 9.38 -2.38
C ARG A 466 -2.38 8.17 -3.32
N TRP A 467 -1.20 7.59 -3.42
CA TRP A 467 -0.89 6.42 -4.24
C TRP A 467 -0.63 5.21 -3.37
N ILE A 468 -1.49 4.20 -3.46
CA ILE A 468 -1.42 2.97 -2.63
C ILE A 468 -1.35 1.75 -3.55
N ASN A 469 -0.21 1.08 -3.54
CA ASN A 469 0.05 -0.07 -4.41
C ASN A 469 1.05 -1.03 -3.76
N SER A 470 1.13 -2.26 -4.27
CA SER A 470 2.15 -3.24 -3.90
C SER A 470 3.37 -3.08 -4.81
N GLY A 471 4.33 -2.24 -4.40
CA GLY A 471 5.50 -1.94 -5.24
C GLY A 471 6.65 -2.92 -5.06
N GLY A 472 6.87 -3.43 -3.85
CA GLY A 472 7.99 -4.32 -3.54
C GLY A 472 7.74 -5.79 -3.86
N LEU A 473 6.61 -6.33 -3.46
CA LEU A 473 6.24 -7.74 -3.70
C LEU A 473 5.48 -7.92 -5.02
N GLY A 474 4.72 -6.93 -5.45
CA GLY A 474 3.95 -7.02 -6.69
C GLY A 474 2.74 -7.94 -6.58
N THR A 475 2.00 -7.84 -5.48
CA THR A 475 0.88 -8.72 -5.17
C THR A 475 -0.37 -8.33 -5.95
N MET A 476 -0.90 -9.25 -6.76
CA MET A 476 -2.22 -9.14 -7.36
C MET A 476 -3.33 -9.38 -6.33
N GLY A 477 -4.51 -8.79 -6.54
CA GLY A 477 -5.65 -8.92 -5.64
C GLY A 477 -5.66 -7.92 -4.47
N VAL A 478 -4.72 -6.98 -4.41
CA VAL A 478 -4.64 -5.99 -3.33
C VAL A 478 -5.58 -4.79 -3.51
N GLY A 479 -5.95 -4.46 -4.74
CA GLY A 479 -6.58 -3.19 -5.11
C GLY A 479 -7.85 -2.88 -4.33
N LEU A 480 -8.81 -3.82 -4.30
CA LEU A 480 -10.07 -3.68 -3.57
C LEU A 480 -9.86 -3.66 -2.05
N PRO A 481 -9.12 -4.61 -1.43
CA PRO A 481 -8.79 -4.52 0.00
C PRO A 481 -8.07 -3.22 0.37
N TYR A 482 -7.18 -2.73 -0.47
CA TYR A 482 -6.54 -1.43 -0.27
C TYR A 482 -7.56 -0.28 -0.27
N ALA A 483 -8.51 -0.28 -1.21
CA ALA A 483 -9.56 0.71 -1.26
C ALA A 483 -10.43 0.69 0.01
N MET A 484 -10.72 -0.49 0.56
CA MET A 484 -11.40 -0.64 1.85
C MET A 484 -10.61 0.02 2.98
N GLY A 485 -9.33 -0.31 3.13
CA GLY A 485 -8.48 0.24 4.18
C GLY A 485 -8.35 1.77 4.10
N VAL A 486 -8.18 2.30 2.89
CA VAL A 486 -8.14 3.76 2.65
C VAL A 486 -9.46 4.43 3.03
N GLN A 487 -10.60 3.86 2.60
CA GLN A 487 -11.91 4.44 2.89
C GLN A 487 -12.23 4.40 4.38
N MET A 488 -11.82 3.36 5.10
CA MET A 488 -11.95 3.29 6.57
C MET A 488 -11.10 4.36 7.27
N ALA A 489 -9.90 4.63 6.77
CA ALA A 489 -9.02 5.66 7.31
C ALA A 489 -9.48 7.09 6.96
N ASN A 490 -10.17 7.25 5.82
CA ASN A 490 -10.58 8.53 5.24
C ASN A 490 -12.04 8.44 4.75
N PRO A 491 -13.05 8.42 5.65
CA PRO A 491 -14.43 8.11 5.29
C PRO A 491 -15.03 9.01 4.22
N ASP A 492 -14.69 10.30 4.22
CA ASP A 492 -15.23 11.32 3.31
C ASP A 492 -14.42 11.48 2.02
N ALA A 493 -13.31 10.76 1.89
CA ALA A 493 -12.43 10.90 0.75
C ALA A 493 -12.95 10.18 -0.51
N THR A 494 -12.62 10.72 -1.66
CA THR A 494 -12.80 10.03 -2.93
C THR A 494 -11.73 8.95 -3.07
N VAL A 495 -12.14 7.68 -3.17
CA VAL A 495 -11.26 6.53 -3.36
C VAL A 495 -11.54 5.88 -4.71
N ALA A 496 -10.50 5.75 -5.52
CA ALA A 496 -10.54 5.07 -6.81
C ALA A 496 -9.62 3.84 -6.79
N CYS A 497 -10.16 2.68 -7.13
CA CYS A 497 -9.42 1.42 -7.26
C CYS A 497 -9.20 1.12 -8.75
N ILE A 498 -7.96 1.18 -9.21
CA ILE A 498 -7.60 0.79 -10.59
C ILE A 498 -7.14 -0.67 -10.56
N THR A 499 -7.81 -1.51 -11.33
CA THR A 499 -7.56 -2.96 -11.34
C THR A 499 -7.63 -3.52 -12.76
N GLY A 500 -7.23 -4.76 -12.93
CA GLY A 500 -7.48 -5.58 -14.11
C GLY A 500 -8.40 -6.75 -13.78
N GLU A 501 -9.02 -7.33 -14.79
CA GLU A 501 -9.99 -8.42 -14.64
C GLU A 501 -9.41 -9.69 -13.99
N GLY A 502 -8.12 -9.92 -14.15
CA GLY A 502 -7.44 -11.04 -13.49
C GLY A 502 -7.18 -10.79 -12.01
N SER A 503 -6.74 -9.58 -11.67
CA SER A 503 -6.41 -9.21 -10.30
C SER A 503 -7.63 -9.09 -9.39
N ILE A 504 -8.68 -8.43 -9.86
CA ILE A 504 -9.88 -8.18 -9.05
C ILE A 504 -10.54 -9.48 -8.57
N GLN A 505 -10.47 -10.56 -9.35
CA GLN A 505 -11.06 -11.85 -9.01
C GLN A 505 -10.41 -12.50 -7.77
N MET A 506 -9.17 -12.14 -7.42
CA MET A 506 -8.46 -12.76 -6.29
C MET A 506 -9.02 -12.37 -4.91
N ASN A 507 -9.67 -11.20 -4.80
CA ASN A 507 -10.32 -10.73 -3.57
C ASN A 507 -11.70 -10.11 -3.85
N ILE A 508 -12.39 -10.55 -4.90
CA ILE A 508 -13.66 -9.97 -5.33
C ILE A 508 -14.79 -10.14 -4.30
N GLN A 509 -14.70 -11.16 -3.43
CA GLN A 509 -15.62 -11.42 -2.33
C GLN A 509 -15.69 -10.25 -1.33
N GLU A 510 -14.70 -9.38 -1.32
CA GLU A 510 -14.68 -8.19 -0.46
C GLU A 510 -15.68 -7.10 -0.90
N LEU A 511 -16.30 -7.25 -2.07
CA LEU A 511 -17.51 -6.48 -2.42
C LEU A 511 -18.61 -6.65 -1.36
N SER A 512 -18.73 -7.86 -0.76
CA SER A 512 -19.63 -8.10 0.37
C SER A 512 -19.24 -7.29 1.62
N THR A 513 -17.94 -7.16 1.90
CA THR A 513 -17.43 -6.34 2.99
C THR A 513 -17.71 -4.85 2.75
N CYS A 514 -17.48 -4.37 1.53
CA CYS A 514 -17.83 -3.00 1.15
C CYS A 514 -19.32 -2.73 1.35
N ARG A 515 -20.19 -3.68 1.01
CA ARG A 515 -21.64 -3.54 1.23
C ARG A 515 -22.00 -3.48 2.71
N GLN A 516 -21.40 -4.33 3.52
CA GLN A 516 -21.67 -4.41 4.97
C GLN A 516 -21.28 -3.13 5.70
N TYR A 517 -20.15 -2.51 5.32
CA TYR A 517 -19.62 -1.31 5.98
C TYR A 517 -19.88 -0.01 5.21
N HIS A 518 -20.76 -0.06 4.20
CA HIS A 518 -21.14 1.09 3.37
C HIS A 518 -19.94 1.82 2.73
N LEU A 519 -18.92 1.06 2.34
CA LEU A 519 -17.76 1.60 1.64
C LEU A 519 -18.11 1.84 0.16
N THR A 520 -17.65 2.96 -0.37
CA THR A 520 -18.11 3.47 -1.68
C THR A 520 -16.97 3.75 -2.68
N PRO A 521 -15.87 2.97 -2.71
CA PRO A 521 -14.81 3.20 -3.69
C PRO A 521 -15.36 3.05 -5.12
N LYS A 522 -14.72 3.75 -6.06
CA LYS A 522 -14.98 3.61 -7.48
C LYS A 522 -13.97 2.64 -8.07
N ILE A 523 -14.42 1.51 -8.58
CA ILE A 523 -13.57 0.46 -9.15
C ILE A 523 -13.51 0.68 -10.66
N LEU A 524 -12.31 0.88 -11.18
CA LEU A 524 -11.99 1.02 -12.59
C LEU A 524 -11.27 -0.26 -13.04
N CYS A 525 -11.99 -1.20 -13.64
CA CYS A 525 -11.43 -2.42 -14.19
C CYS A 525 -10.99 -2.17 -15.63
N LEU A 526 -9.69 -2.16 -15.90
CA LEU A 526 -9.12 -2.04 -17.24
C LEU A 526 -9.04 -3.44 -17.86
N ASN A 527 -10.15 -3.86 -18.47
CA ASN A 527 -10.39 -5.22 -18.94
C ASN A 527 -9.87 -5.40 -20.38
N ASN A 528 -8.73 -6.02 -20.53
CA ASN A 528 -8.17 -6.39 -21.83
C ASN A 528 -8.20 -7.90 -22.12
N ARG A 529 -8.79 -8.69 -21.24
CA ARG A 529 -8.86 -10.16 -21.26
C ARG A 529 -7.52 -10.87 -21.21
N TYR A 530 -6.48 -10.19 -20.71
CA TYR A 530 -5.14 -10.77 -20.58
C TYR A 530 -4.57 -10.53 -19.17
N LEU A 531 -3.72 -11.44 -18.73
CA LEU A 531 -2.68 -11.10 -17.77
C LEU A 531 -1.68 -10.18 -18.50
N GLY A 532 -2.04 -8.91 -18.62
CA GLY A 532 -1.50 -7.99 -19.61
C GLY A 532 0.01 -7.80 -19.53
N MET A 533 0.59 -7.73 -18.31
CA MET A 533 2.04 -7.62 -18.15
C MET A 533 2.76 -8.92 -18.60
N VAL A 534 2.17 -10.10 -18.32
CA VAL A 534 2.69 -11.39 -18.79
C VAL A 534 2.61 -11.45 -20.31
N ARG A 535 1.49 -11.04 -20.93
CA ARG A 535 1.34 -10.95 -22.37
C ARG A 535 2.41 -10.04 -22.99
N GLN A 536 2.65 -8.85 -22.42
CA GLN A 536 3.66 -7.92 -22.91
C GLN A 536 5.05 -8.54 -22.92
N TRP A 537 5.46 -9.23 -21.85
CA TRP A 537 6.73 -9.94 -21.80
C TRP A 537 6.80 -11.07 -22.83
N GLN A 538 5.72 -11.84 -23.00
CA GLN A 538 5.65 -12.91 -24.01
C GLN A 538 5.76 -12.35 -25.43
N GLN A 539 5.18 -11.18 -25.68
CA GLN A 539 5.33 -10.51 -26.96
C GLN A 539 6.77 -10.08 -27.21
N ILE A 540 7.38 -9.39 -26.26
CA ILE A 540 8.67 -8.72 -26.44
C ILE A 540 9.85 -9.70 -26.41
N ASP A 541 9.85 -10.66 -25.48
CA ASP A 541 11.01 -11.51 -25.19
C ASP A 541 10.81 -12.97 -25.62
N TYR A 542 9.58 -13.40 -25.92
CA TYR A 542 9.25 -14.79 -26.25
C TYR A 542 8.56 -14.95 -27.60
N SER A 543 8.77 -14.02 -28.55
CA SER A 543 8.26 -14.08 -29.94
C SER A 543 6.75 -14.32 -30.01
N SER A 544 5.98 -13.63 -29.18
CA SER A 544 4.51 -13.70 -29.10
C SER A 544 3.95 -15.11 -28.80
N ARG A 545 4.71 -15.95 -28.09
CA ARG A 545 4.20 -17.24 -27.59
C ARG A 545 3.38 -17.02 -26.33
N TYR A 546 2.09 -16.72 -26.51
CA TYR A 546 1.15 -16.38 -25.44
C TYR A 546 0.66 -17.64 -24.70
N ALA A 547 1.47 -18.15 -23.77
CA ALA A 547 1.12 -19.30 -22.94
C ALA A 547 0.37 -18.86 -21.68
N GLU A 548 -0.88 -19.32 -21.51
CA GLU A 548 -1.71 -19.15 -20.32
C GLU A 548 -1.86 -17.69 -19.84
N SER A 549 -1.81 -16.73 -20.75
CA SER A 549 -1.98 -15.30 -20.43
C SER A 549 -3.33 -14.72 -20.88
N TYR A 550 -4.09 -15.41 -21.73
CA TYR A 550 -5.41 -15.02 -22.19
C TYR A 550 -6.50 -15.65 -21.32
N MET A 551 -7.47 -14.84 -20.90
CA MET A 551 -8.62 -15.29 -20.10
C MET A 551 -9.84 -15.42 -21.01
N ASP A 552 -10.08 -16.64 -21.50
CA ASP A 552 -11.20 -16.94 -22.39
C ASP A 552 -12.56 -16.77 -21.72
N ALA A 553 -12.69 -17.21 -20.47
CA ALA A 553 -13.90 -17.10 -19.66
C ALA A 553 -13.74 -16.07 -18.55
N LEU A 554 -14.55 -15.03 -18.57
CA LEU A 554 -14.67 -14.02 -17.53
C LEU A 554 -16.10 -13.93 -17.02
N PRO A 555 -16.30 -13.60 -15.72
CA PRO A 555 -17.64 -13.29 -15.23
C PRO A 555 -18.15 -12.00 -15.89
N ASP A 556 -19.48 -11.86 -15.95
CA ASP A 556 -20.10 -10.58 -16.21
C ASP A 556 -19.96 -9.70 -14.96
N PHE A 557 -18.98 -8.80 -14.96
CA PHE A 557 -18.66 -7.96 -13.80
C PHE A 557 -19.77 -7.01 -13.41
N VAL A 558 -20.60 -6.58 -14.38
CA VAL A 558 -21.79 -5.74 -14.11
C VAL A 558 -22.78 -6.51 -13.27
N LYS A 559 -23.20 -7.70 -13.74
CA LYS A 559 -24.13 -8.56 -13.01
C LYS A 559 -23.56 -9.00 -11.66
N LEU A 560 -22.25 -9.23 -11.59
CA LEU A 560 -21.58 -9.59 -10.36
C LEU A 560 -21.63 -8.45 -9.34
N ALA A 561 -21.34 -7.23 -9.74
CA ALA A 561 -21.47 -6.05 -8.89
C ALA A 561 -22.90 -5.87 -8.38
N GLU A 562 -23.90 -6.03 -9.26
CA GLU A 562 -25.32 -5.96 -8.93
C GLU A 562 -25.73 -7.07 -7.94
N ALA A 563 -25.21 -8.29 -8.10
CA ALA A 563 -25.47 -9.42 -7.18
C ALA A 563 -24.93 -9.13 -5.75
N TYR A 564 -23.85 -8.35 -5.61
CA TYR A 564 -23.37 -7.86 -4.32
C TYR A 564 -24.10 -6.59 -3.83
N GLY A 565 -25.08 -6.07 -4.59
CA GLY A 565 -25.87 -4.89 -4.24
C GLY A 565 -25.17 -3.56 -4.54
N HIS A 566 -24.26 -3.56 -5.49
CA HIS A 566 -23.52 -2.39 -5.99
C HIS A 566 -24.00 -1.95 -7.37
N VAL A 567 -23.46 -0.86 -7.88
CA VAL A 567 -23.75 -0.39 -9.26
C VAL A 567 -22.67 -0.95 -10.18
N GLY A 568 -23.09 -1.57 -11.28
CA GLY A 568 -22.20 -2.02 -12.36
C GLY A 568 -22.40 -1.18 -13.61
N MET A 569 -21.30 -0.85 -14.29
CA MET A 569 -21.31 -0.14 -15.59
C MET A 569 -20.33 -0.82 -16.53
N ARG A 570 -20.73 -1.09 -17.77
CA ARG A 570 -19.83 -1.55 -18.85
C ARG A 570 -19.61 -0.45 -19.84
N ILE A 571 -18.35 -0.14 -20.14
CA ILE A 571 -17.93 0.93 -21.04
C ILE A 571 -17.09 0.31 -22.16
N GLU A 572 -17.61 0.39 -23.41
CA GLU A 572 -17.00 -0.28 -24.56
C GLU A 572 -16.46 0.70 -25.61
N LYS A 573 -16.90 1.98 -25.58
CA LYS A 573 -16.51 2.99 -26.56
C LYS A 573 -15.75 4.14 -25.92
N PRO A 574 -14.72 4.69 -26.59
CA PRO A 574 -14.00 5.86 -26.10
C PRO A 574 -14.91 7.07 -25.81
N SER A 575 -15.97 7.28 -26.64
CA SER A 575 -16.95 8.36 -26.47
C SER A 575 -17.68 8.32 -25.13
N ASP A 576 -17.83 7.15 -24.54
CA ASP A 576 -18.68 6.95 -23.36
C ASP A 576 -17.89 7.09 -22.04
N VAL A 577 -16.55 7.10 -22.11
CA VAL A 577 -15.64 7.13 -20.94
C VAL A 577 -15.91 8.34 -20.05
N ASP A 578 -15.98 9.55 -20.62
CA ASP A 578 -16.19 10.79 -19.84
C ASP A 578 -17.55 10.78 -19.14
N GLY A 579 -18.62 10.44 -19.87
CA GLY A 579 -19.98 10.42 -19.34
C GLY A 579 -20.14 9.40 -18.20
N ALA A 580 -19.69 8.16 -18.41
CA ALA A 580 -19.74 7.09 -17.40
C ALA A 580 -18.92 7.44 -16.15
N MET A 581 -17.72 7.99 -16.34
CA MET A 581 -16.87 8.39 -15.22
C MET A 581 -17.55 9.46 -14.36
N ARG A 582 -18.05 10.52 -14.97
CA ARG A 582 -18.75 11.60 -14.26
C ARG A 582 -20.00 11.11 -13.54
N GLU A 583 -20.76 10.20 -14.16
CA GLU A 583 -21.93 9.59 -13.53
C GLU A 583 -21.52 8.74 -12.31
N ALA A 584 -20.53 7.89 -12.44
CA ALA A 584 -20.04 7.07 -11.35
C ALA A 584 -19.60 7.90 -10.14
N PHE A 585 -18.87 9.00 -10.37
CA PHE A 585 -18.37 9.86 -9.29
C PHE A 585 -19.43 10.79 -8.67
N LYS A 586 -20.60 10.97 -9.31
CA LYS A 586 -21.77 11.61 -8.69
C LYS A 586 -22.45 10.74 -7.64
N LEU A 587 -22.37 9.42 -7.77
CA LEU A 587 -22.95 8.44 -6.84
C LEU A 587 -22.05 8.28 -5.59
N LYS A 588 -22.02 9.29 -4.73
CA LYS A 588 -21.10 9.34 -3.57
C LYS A 588 -21.42 8.28 -2.50
N ASP A 589 -22.66 7.84 -2.39
CA ASP A 589 -23.18 6.90 -1.41
C ASP A 589 -23.10 5.43 -1.84
N ARG A 590 -22.51 5.14 -3.02
CA ARG A 590 -22.48 3.80 -3.60
C ARG A 590 -21.12 3.44 -4.16
N LEU A 591 -20.73 2.18 -3.99
CA LEU A 591 -19.68 1.58 -4.77
C LEU A 591 -20.16 1.41 -6.22
N VAL A 592 -19.33 1.85 -7.16
CA VAL A 592 -19.57 1.68 -8.59
C VAL A 592 -18.43 0.86 -9.19
N PHE A 593 -18.76 -0.25 -9.83
CA PHE A 593 -17.84 -1.07 -10.60
C PHE A 593 -17.93 -0.71 -12.07
N MET A 594 -16.89 -0.12 -12.61
CA MET A 594 -16.79 0.26 -14.03
C MET A 594 -15.90 -0.75 -14.77
N ASP A 595 -16.48 -1.55 -15.67
CA ASP A 595 -15.80 -2.52 -16.53
C ASP A 595 -15.48 -1.84 -17.87
N PHE A 596 -14.26 -1.28 -18.00
CA PHE A 596 -13.77 -0.66 -19.23
C PHE A 596 -13.17 -1.73 -20.14
N ILE A 597 -13.79 -1.97 -21.30
CA ILE A 597 -13.25 -2.88 -22.31
C ILE A 597 -12.15 -2.14 -23.07
N THR A 598 -10.93 -2.40 -22.69
CA THR A 598 -9.75 -1.67 -23.20
C THR A 598 -9.06 -2.40 -24.34
N ASP A 599 -8.17 -1.69 -25.04
CA ASP A 599 -7.32 -2.26 -26.09
C ASP A 599 -6.53 -3.45 -25.56
N ARG A 600 -6.64 -4.58 -26.26
CA ARG A 600 -6.03 -5.86 -25.87
C ARG A 600 -4.53 -5.92 -26.11
N GLU A 601 -4.04 -5.16 -27.07
CA GLU A 601 -2.67 -5.21 -27.55
C GLU A 601 -1.79 -4.10 -26.99
N GLU A 602 -2.41 -3.12 -26.29
CA GLU A 602 -1.69 -2.00 -25.70
C GLU A 602 -0.60 -2.47 -24.74
N ASN A 603 0.58 -1.91 -24.88
CA ASN A 603 1.72 -2.16 -24.01
C ASN A 603 2.03 -0.94 -23.15
N VAL A 604 2.71 -1.18 -22.04
CA VAL A 604 3.23 -0.10 -21.18
C VAL A 604 4.55 0.40 -21.79
N TRP A 605 4.53 1.61 -22.26
CA TRP A 605 5.69 2.35 -22.75
C TRP A 605 5.92 3.61 -21.92
N PRO A 606 7.16 4.10 -21.77
CA PRO A 606 8.44 3.47 -22.14
C PRO A 606 8.75 2.21 -21.35
N MET A 607 9.77 1.45 -21.82
CA MET A 607 10.22 0.25 -21.13
C MET A 607 11.73 0.06 -21.25
N VAL A 608 12.40 -0.27 -20.15
CA VAL A 608 13.76 -0.80 -20.10
C VAL A 608 13.69 -2.32 -19.96
N LYS A 609 14.18 -3.06 -20.93
CA LYS A 609 14.20 -4.54 -20.86
C LYS A 609 15.04 -5.04 -19.68
N ALA A 610 14.70 -6.22 -19.16
CA ALA A 610 15.46 -6.84 -18.08
C ALA A 610 16.95 -7.00 -18.44
N GLY A 611 17.83 -6.63 -17.50
CA GLY A 611 19.28 -6.69 -17.71
C GLY A 611 19.89 -5.54 -18.51
N LYS A 612 19.08 -4.64 -19.05
CA LYS A 612 19.53 -3.44 -19.76
C LYS A 612 19.78 -2.26 -18.83
N GLY A 613 20.54 -1.28 -19.31
CA GLY A 613 20.78 -0.02 -18.60
C GLY A 613 19.67 0.99 -18.81
N LEU A 614 19.58 1.99 -17.93
CA LEU A 614 18.53 3.03 -17.99
C LEU A 614 18.49 3.80 -19.31
N THR A 615 19.60 3.90 -20.02
CA THR A 615 19.68 4.59 -21.32
C THR A 615 19.23 3.75 -22.51
N GLU A 616 19.01 2.44 -22.29
CA GLU A 616 18.57 1.49 -23.33
C GLU A 616 17.05 1.31 -23.27
N MET A 617 16.31 2.44 -23.35
CA MET A 617 14.86 2.47 -23.30
C MET A 617 14.24 2.23 -24.65
N LEU A 618 13.17 1.45 -24.67
CA LEU A 618 12.21 1.39 -25.78
C LEU A 618 11.12 2.43 -25.49
N LEU A 619 10.88 3.34 -26.41
CA LEU A 619 9.89 4.40 -26.24
C LEU A 619 8.51 4.03 -26.80
N GLY A 620 8.48 3.07 -27.75
CA GLY A 620 7.27 2.56 -28.36
C GLY A 620 7.49 1.21 -29.03
N SER A 621 6.45 0.72 -29.72
CA SER A 621 6.50 -0.54 -30.45
C SER A 621 7.44 -0.49 -31.66
N GLU A 622 7.74 0.69 -32.17
CA GLU A 622 8.67 0.92 -33.28
C GLU A 622 10.14 0.63 -32.92
N ASP A 623 10.44 0.54 -31.64
CA ASP A 623 11.78 0.24 -31.14
C ASP A 623 12.02 -1.28 -30.93
N LEU A 624 11.00 -2.13 -31.20
CA LEU A 624 11.09 -3.59 -31.10
C LEU A 624 11.77 -4.18 -32.34
#